data_dd4d0c0dc6714c8c6fcffa2c83b0f398
#
_entry.id   dd4d0c0dc6714c8c6fcffa2c83b0f398
#
_cell.length_a   1.000
_cell.length_b   1.000
_cell.length_c   1.000
_cell.angle_alpha   90.00
_cell.angle_beta   90.00
_cell.angle_gamma   90.00
#
_symmetry.space_group_name_H-M   'P 1'
#
loop_
_entity.id
_entity.type
_entity.pdbx_description
1 polymer ?
#
loop_
_entity_poly.entity_id
_entity_poly.type
_entity_poly.pdbx_seq_one_letter_code
_entity_poly.pdbx_strand_id
1 'polypeptide(L)'
;AYYAGQPIPEGYNVIEDVPIAPGDTRTPRVAFVQSGFINANTIKSEGLDFAANADIGITDGIRWTSSLEASYILRLETKFPDGTVERYDGTLGNFNLTAGSGTPKWHGSWLNTLDFGKFAISNTVNFFGGYDLSAMDQGTDYKDCGLDDGSLPCKVKNYVTFDLNAQVKVNDNFTFYANMLNMFDR
;
A
#
# COMPACT_ATOMS: atom_id res chain seq x y z
N ALA A 1 -14.68 -30.22 2.05
CA ALA A 1 -15.98 -29.92 2.65
C ALA A 1 -17.05 -30.93 2.17
N TYR A 2 -17.45 -30.96 0.89
CA TYR A 2 -18.56 -31.76 0.35
C TYR A 2 -18.46 -33.27 0.66
N TYR A 3 -17.38 -33.93 0.26
CA TYR A 3 -17.17 -35.36 0.51
C TYR A 3 -16.90 -35.71 1.98
N ALA A 4 -16.58 -34.75 2.81
CA ALA A 4 -16.40 -34.94 4.24
C ALA A 4 -17.69 -34.69 5.05
N GLY A 5 -18.86 -34.48 4.38
CA GLY A 5 -20.12 -34.17 5.03
C GLY A 5 -20.15 -32.82 5.76
N GLN A 6 -19.22 -31.94 5.45
CA GLN A 6 -19.18 -30.58 6.01
C GLN A 6 -20.23 -29.71 5.32
N PRO A 7 -20.85 -28.76 6.01
CA PRO A 7 -21.79 -27.84 5.40
C PRO A 7 -21.13 -27.06 4.27
N ILE A 8 -21.86 -26.88 3.17
CA ILE A 8 -21.43 -26.08 2.03
C ILE A 8 -21.49 -24.60 2.47
N PRO A 9 -20.41 -23.81 2.29
CA PRO A 9 -20.44 -22.41 2.63
C PRO A 9 -21.55 -21.64 1.90
N GLU A 10 -22.07 -20.60 2.52
CA GLU A 10 -23.07 -19.72 1.93
C GLU A 10 -22.57 -19.14 0.59
N GLY A 11 -23.45 -19.07 -0.40
CA GLY A 11 -23.09 -18.57 -1.74
C GLY A 11 -22.56 -19.63 -2.70
N TYR A 12 -22.38 -20.88 -2.24
CA TYR A 12 -21.96 -21.99 -3.10
C TYR A 12 -23.07 -23.00 -3.24
N ASN A 13 -23.27 -23.53 -4.45
CA ASN A 13 -24.16 -24.67 -4.72
C ASN A 13 -23.36 -25.75 -5.45
N VAL A 14 -23.37 -26.95 -4.90
CA VAL A 14 -22.67 -28.10 -5.48
C VAL A 14 -23.68 -28.89 -6.29
N ILE A 15 -23.40 -29.09 -7.57
CA ILE A 15 -24.22 -29.91 -8.49
C ILE A 15 -23.47 -31.20 -8.73
N GLU A 16 -24.16 -32.28 -8.38
CA GLU A 16 -23.66 -33.63 -8.57
C GLU A 16 -23.86 -34.11 -10.00
N ASP A 17 -23.00 -35.04 -10.45
CA ASP A 17 -23.24 -35.77 -11.68
C ASP A 17 -24.41 -36.73 -11.48
N VAL A 18 -25.21 -36.92 -12.53
CA VAL A 18 -26.31 -37.90 -12.49
C VAL A 18 -25.77 -39.30 -12.77
N PRO A 19 -26.29 -40.36 -12.13
CA PRO A 19 -25.93 -41.71 -12.52
C PRO A 19 -26.17 -41.95 -14.01
N ILE A 20 -25.15 -42.50 -14.69
CA ILE A 20 -25.16 -42.64 -16.15
C ILE A 20 -26.09 -43.78 -16.60
N ALA A 21 -26.38 -44.76 -15.74
CA ALA A 21 -27.23 -45.93 -16.07
C ALA A 21 -28.06 -46.37 -14.86
N PRO A 22 -29.23 -46.99 -15.08
CA PRO A 22 -29.99 -47.61 -14.02
C PRO A 22 -29.15 -48.66 -13.30
N GLY A 23 -29.02 -48.54 -11.97
CA GLY A 23 -28.24 -49.45 -11.15
C GLY A 23 -26.77 -49.03 -10.95
N ASP A 24 -26.37 -47.86 -11.42
CA ASP A 24 -25.08 -47.27 -11.09
C ASP A 24 -25.03 -46.96 -9.58
N THR A 25 -24.10 -47.62 -8.88
CA THR A 25 -23.92 -47.50 -7.43
C THR A 25 -22.74 -46.61 -7.06
N ARG A 26 -22.19 -45.87 -8.02
CA ARG A 26 -21.09 -44.93 -7.75
C ARG A 26 -21.54 -43.88 -6.76
N THR A 27 -20.64 -43.50 -5.89
CA THR A 27 -20.82 -42.27 -5.13
C THR A 27 -20.93 -41.09 -6.09
N PRO A 28 -21.97 -40.25 -6.00
CA PRO A 28 -22.09 -39.06 -6.83
C PRO A 28 -20.80 -38.21 -6.78
N ARG A 29 -20.38 -37.72 -7.93
CA ARG A 29 -19.24 -36.82 -8.03
C ARG A 29 -19.75 -35.41 -8.22
N VAL A 30 -18.97 -34.43 -7.78
CA VAL A 30 -19.22 -33.03 -8.09
C VAL A 30 -19.04 -32.84 -9.58
N ALA A 31 -20.12 -32.51 -10.30
CA ALA A 31 -20.07 -32.15 -11.72
C ALA A 31 -19.57 -30.73 -11.87
N PHE A 32 -20.13 -29.79 -11.12
CA PHE A 32 -19.64 -28.41 -11.05
C PHE A 32 -20.12 -27.72 -9.76
N VAL A 33 -19.40 -26.65 -9.42
CA VAL A 33 -19.74 -25.80 -8.28
C VAL A 33 -20.24 -24.47 -8.85
N GLN A 34 -21.49 -24.13 -8.55
CA GLN A 34 -22.00 -22.78 -8.78
C GLN A 34 -21.61 -21.88 -7.63
N SER A 35 -21.00 -20.76 -7.93
CA SER A 35 -20.75 -19.68 -6.96
C SER A 35 -21.39 -18.39 -7.48
N GLY A 36 -22.20 -17.76 -6.64
CA GLY A 36 -22.71 -16.42 -6.90
C GLY A 36 -21.73 -15.35 -6.46
N PHE A 37 -21.94 -14.12 -6.91
CA PHE A 37 -21.25 -12.98 -6.32
C PHE A 37 -21.88 -12.66 -4.97
N ILE A 38 -21.07 -12.67 -3.93
CA ILE A 38 -21.48 -12.26 -2.58
C ILE A 38 -20.59 -11.11 -2.12
N ASN A 39 -21.14 -10.20 -1.33
CA ASN A 39 -20.34 -9.20 -0.61
C ASN A 39 -19.70 -9.91 0.60
N ALA A 40 -18.56 -10.57 0.34
CA ALA A 40 -17.94 -11.45 1.31
C ALA A 40 -17.08 -10.70 2.32
N ASN A 41 -16.39 -9.63 1.89
CA ASN A 41 -15.38 -8.97 2.70
C ASN A 41 -15.77 -7.52 3.00
N THR A 42 -15.41 -7.05 4.19
CA THR A 42 -15.51 -5.64 4.55
C THR A 42 -14.10 -5.08 4.70
N ILE A 43 -13.79 -4.02 3.96
CA ILE A 43 -12.52 -3.29 4.10
C ILE A 43 -12.76 -2.07 4.99
N LYS A 44 -11.91 -1.89 6.01
CA LYS A 44 -11.92 -0.74 6.89
C LYS A 44 -10.59 -0.01 6.76
N SER A 45 -10.66 1.28 6.44
CA SER A 45 -9.51 2.16 6.36
C SER A 45 -9.75 3.37 7.27
N GLU A 46 -8.79 3.65 8.13
CA GLU A 46 -8.77 4.80 9.03
C GLU A 46 -7.38 5.45 8.97
N GLY A 47 -7.32 6.76 8.91
CA GLY A 47 -6.06 7.47 8.82
C GLY A 47 -6.18 8.94 9.24
N LEU A 48 -5.04 9.61 9.23
CA LEU A 48 -4.90 11.04 9.49
C LEU A 48 -4.12 11.65 8.33
N ASP A 49 -4.66 12.72 7.77
CA ASP A 49 -3.98 13.52 6.77
C ASP A 49 -3.61 14.88 7.37
N PHE A 50 -2.37 15.29 7.12
CA PHE A 50 -1.81 16.54 7.59
C PHE A 50 -1.42 17.37 6.38
N ALA A 51 -1.79 18.65 6.40
CA ALA A 51 -1.32 19.63 5.41
C ALA A 51 -0.93 20.91 6.13
N ALA A 52 0.21 21.48 5.76
CA ALA A 52 0.67 22.77 6.26
C ALA A 52 1.31 23.55 5.12
N ASN A 53 0.91 24.81 4.98
CA ASN A 53 1.44 25.72 3.97
C ASN A 53 1.93 27.00 4.62
N ALA A 54 3.06 27.49 4.15
CA ALA A 54 3.62 28.78 4.54
C ALA A 54 4.01 29.57 3.29
N ASP A 55 3.78 30.89 3.33
CA ASP A 55 4.20 31.84 2.30
C ASP A 55 4.72 33.09 3.01
N ILE A 56 6.04 33.27 2.98
CA ILE A 56 6.73 34.27 3.78
C ILE A 56 7.64 35.11 2.88
N GLY A 57 7.37 36.42 2.83
CA GLY A 57 8.34 37.40 2.32
C GLY A 57 9.48 37.57 3.31
N ILE A 58 10.70 37.16 2.96
CA ILE A 58 11.86 37.27 3.84
C ILE A 58 12.43 38.69 3.78
N THR A 59 12.55 39.20 2.57
CA THR A 59 12.98 40.60 2.27
C THR A 59 12.33 41.06 0.98
N ASP A 60 12.52 42.33 0.59
CA ASP A 60 12.11 42.82 -0.70
C ASP A 60 12.75 41.98 -1.81
N GLY A 61 11.92 41.26 -2.57
CA GLY A 61 12.37 40.43 -3.69
C GLY A 61 12.78 38.98 -3.33
N ILE A 62 12.69 38.57 -2.06
CA ILE A 62 12.91 37.17 -1.63
C ILE A 62 11.66 36.62 -0.94
N ARG A 63 11.10 35.56 -1.50
CA ARG A 63 9.93 34.88 -0.96
C ARG A 63 10.26 33.39 -0.71
N TRP A 64 9.87 32.91 0.43
CA TRP A 64 9.89 31.49 0.74
C TRP A 64 8.48 30.94 0.80
N THR A 65 8.21 29.88 0.03
CA THR A 65 7.00 29.09 0.12
C THR A 65 7.34 27.68 0.56
N SER A 66 6.50 27.11 1.41
CA SER A 66 6.65 25.76 1.91
C SER A 66 5.30 25.07 1.94
N SER A 67 5.24 23.84 1.45
CA SER A 67 4.07 22.97 1.48
C SER A 67 4.47 21.62 2.02
N LEU A 68 3.88 21.21 3.13
CA LEU A 68 4.03 19.90 3.75
C LEU A 68 2.72 19.16 3.66
N GLU A 69 2.77 17.94 3.15
CA GLU A 69 1.65 17.00 3.15
C GLU A 69 2.14 15.67 3.71
N ALA A 70 1.37 15.08 4.61
CA ALA A 70 1.70 13.78 5.18
C ALA A 70 0.43 13.02 5.53
N SER A 71 0.48 11.70 5.35
CA SER A 71 -0.61 10.80 5.73
C SER A 71 -0.07 9.71 6.66
N TYR A 72 -0.91 9.36 7.63
CA TYR A 72 -0.66 8.28 8.57
C TYR A 72 -1.84 7.33 8.60
N ILE A 73 -1.59 6.06 8.28
CA ILE A 73 -2.59 5.00 8.34
C ILE A 73 -2.67 4.46 9.77
N LEU A 74 -3.79 4.69 10.44
CA LEU A 74 -4.11 4.16 11.76
C LEU A 74 -4.51 2.69 11.67
N ARG A 75 -5.31 2.36 10.64
CA ARG A 75 -5.87 1.05 10.43
C ARG A 75 -6.16 0.82 8.95
N LEU A 76 -5.75 -0.32 8.47
CA LEU A 76 -6.17 -0.87 7.18
C LEU A 76 -6.39 -2.36 7.37
N GLU A 77 -7.64 -2.80 7.33
CA GLU A 77 -7.99 -4.19 7.60
C GLU A 77 -9.09 -4.69 6.67
N THR A 78 -9.09 -5.99 6.44
CA THR A 78 -10.16 -6.72 5.78
C THR A 78 -10.76 -7.69 6.77
N LYS A 79 -12.08 -7.63 6.94
CA LYS A 79 -12.85 -8.61 7.70
C LYS A 79 -13.52 -9.58 6.74
N PHE A 80 -13.29 -10.86 6.95
CA PHE A 80 -13.85 -11.95 6.17
C PHE A 80 -15.18 -12.47 6.75
N PRO A 81 -16.00 -13.22 5.96
CA PRO A 81 -17.29 -13.73 6.41
C PRO A 81 -17.21 -14.70 7.60
N ASP A 82 -16.10 -15.41 7.75
CA ASP A 82 -15.81 -16.31 8.86
C ASP A 82 -15.47 -15.58 10.17
N GLY A 83 -15.40 -14.23 10.11
CA GLY A 83 -15.05 -13.39 11.25
C GLY A 83 -13.54 -13.10 11.37
N THR A 84 -12.72 -13.73 10.54
CA THR A 84 -11.27 -13.45 10.49
C THR A 84 -11.03 -12.01 10.09
N VAL A 85 -10.04 -11.38 10.71
CA VAL A 85 -9.62 -10.01 10.42
C VAL A 85 -8.14 -10.01 10.06
N GLU A 86 -7.81 -9.46 8.91
CA GLU A 86 -6.44 -9.30 8.45
C GLU A 86 -6.08 -7.82 8.41
N ARG A 87 -4.90 -7.49 8.93
CA ARG A 87 -4.38 -6.12 8.96
C ARG A 87 -3.24 -5.96 7.97
N TYR A 88 -3.26 -4.81 7.26
CA TYR A 88 -2.32 -4.48 6.21
C TYR A 88 -1.50 -3.21 6.51
N ASP A 89 -1.84 -2.48 7.57
CA ASP A 89 -1.16 -1.23 7.93
C ASP A 89 0.26 -1.50 8.45
N GLY A 90 1.25 -1.08 7.69
CA GLY A 90 2.67 -1.28 8.02
C GLY A 90 3.20 -2.69 7.78
N THR A 91 2.50 -3.51 6.98
CA THR A 91 2.91 -4.87 6.64
C THR A 91 2.74 -5.16 5.15
N LEU A 92 3.31 -6.28 4.71
CA LEU A 92 3.10 -6.79 3.35
C LEU A 92 1.68 -7.35 3.15
N GLY A 93 0.92 -7.58 4.23
CA GLY A 93 -0.39 -8.22 4.24
C GLY A 93 -0.33 -9.69 4.57
N ASN A 94 -1.45 -10.43 4.34
CA ASN A 94 -1.53 -11.85 4.61
C ASN A 94 -0.66 -12.65 3.64
N PHE A 95 0.08 -13.61 4.18
CA PHE A 95 0.94 -14.53 3.45
C PHE A 95 0.25 -15.25 2.28
N ASN A 96 -0.99 -15.69 2.45
CA ASN A 96 -1.72 -16.47 1.44
C ASN A 96 -2.39 -15.62 0.35
N LEU A 97 -2.58 -14.33 0.59
CA LEU A 97 -3.40 -13.46 -0.26
C LEU A 97 -2.63 -12.28 -0.84
N THR A 98 -1.38 -12.11 -0.48
CA THR A 98 -0.63 -10.93 -0.87
C THR A 98 -0.23 -10.93 -2.32
N ALA A 99 -0.65 -9.90 -2.97
CA ALA A 99 -0.09 -9.49 -4.26
C ALA A 99 1.25 -8.75 -4.11
N GLY A 100 1.84 -8.71 -2.92
CA GLY A 100 3.18 -8.22 -2.70
C GLY A 100 3.37 -6.69 -2.67
N SER A 101 2.33 -5.92 -2.38
CA SER A 101 2.49 -4.47 -2.18
C SER A 101 2.40 -4.13 -0.71
N GLY A 102 3.52 -3.93 -0.04
CA GLY A 102 3.53 -3.45 1.34
C GLY A 102 2.89 -2.07 1.47
N THR A 103 2.21 -1.85 2.58
CA THR A 103 1.54 -0.58 2.87
C THR A 103 2.25 0.12 4.02
N PRO A 104 3.12 1.10 3.77
CA PRO A 104 3.76 1.87 4.83
C PRO A 104 2.70 2.68 5.60
N LYS A 105 2.87 2.80 6.93
CA LYS A 105 1.98 3.62 7.76
C LYS A 105 2.14 5.11 7.50
N TRP A 106 3.34 5.54 7.15
CA TRP A 106 3.66 6.94 6.90
C TRP A 106 4.07 7.17 5.46
N HIS A 107 3.52 8.18 4.85
CA HIS A 107 4.09 8.80 3.67
C HIS A 107 3.88 10.30 3.72
N GLY A 108 4.76 11.04 3.06
CA GLY A 108 4.64 12.49 3.03
C GLY A 108 5.53 13.11 1.97
N SER A 109 5.24 14.36 1.66
CA SER A 109 6.02 15.19 0.76
C SER A 109 6.17 16.59 1.34
N TRP A 110 7.36 17.13 1.26
CA TRP A 110 7.67 18.47 1.72
C TRP A 110 8.37 19.26 0.62
N LEU A 111 7.63 20.19 0.02
CA LEU A 111 8.11 21.09 -1.01
C LEU A 111 8.51 22.43 -0.38
N ASN A 112 9.69 22.91 -0.68
CA ASN A 112 10.14 24.27 -0.35
C ASN A 112 10.60 24.97 -1.61
N THR A 113 10.29 26.24 -1.73
CA THR A 113 10.74 27.11 -2.82
C THR A 113 11.25 28.43 -2.25
N LEU A 114 12.45 28.80 -2.67
CA LEU A 114 13.01 30.13 -2.49
C LEU A 114 12.98 30.85 -3.84
N ASP A 115 12.24 31.94 -3.90
CA ASP A 115 12.10 32.80 -5.07
C ASP A 115 12.85 34.11 -4.85
N PHE A 116 13.73 34.45 -5.78
CA PHE A 116 14.53 35.67 -5.83
C PHE A 116 14.11 36.58 -7.01
N GLY A 117 12.91 36.39 -7.52
CA GLY A 117 12.33 37.12 -8.66
C GLY A 117 12.74 36.53 -10.02
N LYS A 118 14.01 36.68 -10.43
CA LYS A 118 14.50 36.08 -11.68
C LYS A 118 15.05 34.66 -11.52
N PHE A 119 15.36 34.27 -10.30
CA PHE A 119 15.86 32.94 -9.96
C PHE A 119 15.00 32.32 -8.89
N ALA A 120 14.67 31.05 -9.05
CA ALA A 120 14.02 30.30 -8.00
C ALA A 120 14.69 28.92 -7.86
N ILE A 121 14.76 28.45 -6.63
CA ILE A 121 15.23 27.12 -6.29
C ILE A 121 14.18 26.42 -5.43
N SER A 122 13.84 25.20 -5.79
CA SER A 122 12.89 24.39 -5.05
C SER A 122 13.50 23.05 -4.69
N ASN A 123 13.15 22.54 -3.53
CA ASN A 123 13.45 21.15 -3.17
C ASN A 123 12.18 20.43 -2.75
N THR A 124 12.09 19.16 -3.12
CA THR A 124 11.04 18.26 -2.66
C THR A 124 11.68 17.10 -1.92
N VAL A 125 11.21 16.86 -0.70
CA VAL A 125 11.59 15.69 0.09
C VAL A 125 10.38 14.76 0.14
N ASN A 126 10.50 13.54 -0.40
CA ASN A 126 9.46 12.54 -0.27
C ASN A 126 9.91 11.49 0.75
N PHE A 127 9.02 11.17 1.67
CA PHE A 127 9.23 10.19 2.72
C PHE A 127 8.21 9.06 2.61
N PHE A 128 8.70 7.82 2.64
CA PHE A 128 7.90 6.60 2.73
C PHE A 128 8.38 5.81 3.93
N GLY A 129 7.47 5.53 4.86
CA GLY A 129 7.75 4.71 6.03
C GLY A 129 8.11 3.28 5.64
N GLY A 130 8.91 2.63 6.46
CA GLY A 130 9.16 1.21 6.34
C GLY A 130 7.94 0.39 6.71
N TYR A 131 7.97 -0.89 6.34
CA TYR A 131 6.93 -1.86 6.69
C TYR A 131 7.54 -3.24 6.91
N ASP A 132 6.80 -4.09 7.64
CA ASP A 132 7.23 -5.45 7.91
C ASP A 132 6.89 -6.36 6.71
N LEU A 133 7.78 -7.29 6.39
CA LEU A 133 7.59 -8.29 5.33
C LEU A 133 6.70 -9.44 5.78
N SER A 134 6.51 -9.62 7.08
CA SER A 134 5.62 -10.62 7.66
C SER A 134 4.21 -10.05 7.85
N ALA A 135 3.21 -10.91 7.66
CA ALA A 135 1.83 -10.59 7.98
C ALA A 135 1.62 -10.53 9.50
N MET A 136 0.79 -9.59 9.98
CA MET A 136 0.53 -9.42 11.42
C MET A 136 -0.27 -10.58 12.03
N ASP A 137 -0.98 -11.33 11.22
CA ASP A 137 -1.84 -12.45 11.62
C ASP A 137 -1.08 -13.78 11.84
N GLN A 138 0.18 -13.84 11.45
CA GLN A 138 1.00 -15.05 11.53
C GLN A 138 1.68 -15.27 12.91
N GLY A 139 1.48 -14.35 13.84
CA GLY A 139 2.10 -14.39 15.17
C GLY A 139 3.56 -13.91 15.18
N THR A 140 4.12 -13.83 16.40
CA THR A 140 5.44 -13.24 16.62
C THR A 140 6.59 -14.10 16.11
N ASP A 141 6.37 -15.42 15.95
CA ASP A 141 7.38 -16.39 15.59
C ASP A 141 7.47 -16.66 14.09
N TYR A 142 6.45 -16.24 13.33
CA TYR A 142 6.45 -16.42 11.89
C TYR A 142 7.13 -15.23 11.20
N LYS A 143 8.24 -15.51 10.56
CA LYS A 143 8.98 -14.53 9.76
C LYS A 143 8.96 -14.99 8.30
N ASP A 144 8.11 -14.36 7.51
CA ASP A 144 7.97 -14.64 6.07
C ASP A 144 9.11 -14.04 5.22
N CYS A 145 10.32 -14.07 5.73
CA CYS A 145 11.49 -13.55 5.04
C CYS A 145 12.41 -14.65 4.54
N GLY A 146 11.94 -15.89 4.52
CA GLY A 146 12.52 -16.98 3.76
C GLY A 146 13.74 -17.68 4.35
N LEU A 147 14.28 -17.24 5.49
CA LEU A 147 15.40 -17.89 6.15
C LEU A 147 15.18 -17.93 7.66
N ASP A 148 15.12 -19.13 8.21
CA ASP A 148 14.95 -19.38 9.66
C ASP A 148 16.14 -18.92 10.52
N ASP A 149 17.26 -18.56 9.89
CA ASP A 149 18.50 -18.17 10.58
C ASP A 149 18.54 -16.68 10.97
N GLY A 150 17.51 -15.89 10.61
CA GLY A 150 17.46 -14.46 10.90
C GLY A 150 18.48 -13.61 10.13
N SER A 151 19.11 -14.16 9.10
CA SER A 151 20.14 -13.49 8.30
C SER A 151 19.58 -12.35 7.42
N LEU A 152 18.29 -12.37 7.12
CA LEU A 152 17.62 -11.32 6.37
C LEU A 152 16.70 -10.49 7.28
N PRO A 153 16.75 -9.16 7.20
CA PRO A 153 15.82 -8.33 7.92
C PRO A 153 14.41 -8.49 7.35
N CYS A 154 13.45 -8.94 8.19
CA CYS A 154 12.03 -9.05 7.82
C CYS A 154 11.34 -7.68 7.75
N LYS A 155 12.04 -6.67 7.27
CA LYS A 155 11.56 -5.29 7.27
C LYS A 155 12.14 -4.50 6.10
N VAL A 156 11.26 -3.82 5.39
CA VAL A 156 11.66 -2.77 4.46
C VAL A 156 11.92 -1.50 5.24
N LYS A 157 13.09 -0.89 5.03
CA LYS A 157 13.48 0.36 5.69
C LYS A 157 12.70 1.54 5.12
N ASN A 158 12.68 2.64 5.88
CA ASN A 158 12.20 3.92 5.38
C ASN A 158 12.96 4.32 4.11
N TYR A 159 12.23 4.91 3.18
CA TYR A 159 12.77 5.42 1.93
C TYR A 159 12.53 6.91 1.84
N VAL A 160 13.59 7.68 1.55
CA VAL A 160 13.55 9.14 1.44
C VAL A 160 14.22 9.53 0.14
N THR A 161 13.54 10.32 -0.68
CA THR A 161 14.11 10.94 -1.86
C THR A 161 14.21 12.44 -1.66
N PHE A 162 15.20 13.04 -2.30
CA PHE A 162 15.42 14.47 -2.33
C PHE A 162 15.58 14.92 -3.77
N ASP A 163 14.63 15.73 -4.23
CA ASP A 163 14.62 16.29 -5.57
C ASP A 163 14.93 17.79 -5.51
N LEU A 164 15.67 18.26 -6.46
CA LEU A 164 16.05 19.67 -6.59
C LEU A 164 15.63 20.21 -7.95
N ASN A 165 15.02 21.38 -7.95
CA ASN A 165 14.69 22.14 -9.14
C ASN A 165 15.30 23.54 -9.03
N ALA A 166 15.88 24.03 -10.10
CA ALA A 166 16.32 25.40 -10.22
C ALA A 166 15.82 26.00 -11.55
N GLN A 167 15.34 27.24 -11.48
CA GLN A 167 14.92 27.96 -12.66
C GLN A 167 15.49 29.37 -12.71
N VAL A 168 15.77 29.85 -13.92
CA VAL A 168 16.28 31.20 -14.18
C VAL A 168 15.47 31.85 -15.30
N LYS A 169 14.76 32.93 -15.00
CA LYS A 169 14.07 33.75 -15.98
C LYS A 169 15.08 34.79 -16.56
N VAL A 170 15.57 34.53 -17.77
CA VAL A 170 16.54 35.42 -18.44
C VAL A 170 15.83 36.69 -18.94
N ASN A 171 14.67 36.54 -19.56
CA ASN A 171 13.79 37.62 -20.03
C ASN A 171 12.34 37.09 -20.14
N ASP A 172 11.45 37.93 -20.69
CA ASP A 172 10.03 37.54 -20.80
C ASP A 172 9.76 36.40 -21.77
N ASN A 173 10.69 36.06 -22.64
CA ASN A 173 10.57 35.02 -23.66
C ASN A 173 11.33 33.74 -23.29
N PHE A 174 12.33 33.81 -22.39
CA PHE A 174 13.21 32.68 -22.10
C PHE A 174 13.34 32.45 -20.61
N THR A 175 12.98 31.21 -20.21
CA THR A 175 13.22 30.66 -18.87
C THR A 175 13.95 29.34 -19.02
N PHE A 176 15.06 29.17 -18.33
CA PHE A 176 15.79 27.91 -18.22
C PHE A 176 15.47 27.25 -16.89
N TYR A 177 15.38 25.92 -16.89
CA TYR A 177 15.22 25.14 -15.67
C TYR A 177 16.08 23.89 -15.73
N ALA A 178 16.50 23.44 -14.57
CA ALA A 178 17.23 22.19 -14.37
C ALA A 178 16.58 21.41 -13.23
N ASN A 179 16.43 20.11 -13.43
CA ASN A 179 15.87 19.18 -12.44
C ASN A 179 16.91 18.12 -12.12
N MET A 180 17.06 17.82 -10.84
CA MET A 180 17.83 16.70 -10.33
C MET A 180 16.92 15.88 -9.43
N LEU A 181 16.63 14.64 -9.82
CA LEU A 181 15.76 13.72 -9.08
C LEU A 181 16.61 12.76 -8.26
N ASN A 182 16.12 12.44 -7.06
CA ASN A 182 16.77 11.51 -6.13
C ASN A 182 18.27 11.83 -5.96
N MET A 183 18.58 13.08 -5.62
CA MET A 183 19.94 13.66 -5.60
C MET A 183 20.95 12.85 -4.78
N PHE A 184 20.50 12.08 -3.79
CA PHE A 184 21.38 11.29 -2.92
C PHE A 184 21.40 9.80 -3.25
N ASP A 185 20.72 9.38 -4.33
CA ASP A 185 20.66 8.00 -4.82
C ASP A 185 20.44 6.96 -3.70
N ARG A 186 19.37 7.14 -2.93
CA ARG A 186 19.01 6.27 -1.80
C ARG A 186 17.75 5.47 -2.08
#